data_0c569ece0c944e6dacf29c4ba3236eae
#
_entry.id   0c569ece0c944e6dacf29c4ba3236eae
#
_cell.length_a   1.000
_cell.length_b   1.000
_cell.length_c   1.000
_cell.angle_alpha   90.00
_cell.angle_beta   90.00
_cell.angle_gamma   90.00
#
_symmetry.space_group_name_H-M   'P 1'
#
loop_
_entity.id
_entity.type
_entity.pdbx_description
1 polymer ?
#
loop_
_entity_poly.entity_id
_entity_poly.type
_entity_poly.pdbx_seq_one_letter_code
_entity_poly.pdbx_strand_id
1 'polypeptide(L)'
;LEFAKRKWSVAIAEINDERAKETAEMVKKEGGKAITIHCDVTKPEDLENVLKKVVKEWKGVDILINNAGVAAAGWFEKIPLEKWDWIISLNTKSIIHGCRTFIKYFKESNSGGYIVNVASNAGIASLPEMVSYNATKAATISISETLKIELAKINVGVSVVCPTFFKTNLMDQFTSPDQRQVDLANTFFGNAKTTSEKVACHTIRSIEKNRFYVITQKDGRNMWRMKRWSPELYFKVMSAFYKTGFYDKHLVKLLKVMNLIG
;
A
#
# COMPACT_ATOMS: atom_id res chain seq x y z
N LEU A 1 2.58 -6.61 13.58
CA LEU A 1 2.50 -6.57 15.06
C LEU A 1 1.04 -6.56 15.53
N GLU A 2 0.16 -5.79 14.92
CA GLU A 2 -1.25 -5.70 15.34
C GLU A 2 -2.02 -7.03 15.22
N PHE A 3 -1.69 -7.90 14.28
CA PHE A 3 -2.18 -9.28 14.22
C PHE A 3 -1.59 -10.13 15.34
N ALA A 4 -0.29 -9.97 15.63
CA ALA A 4 0.39 -10.69 16.71
C ALA A 4 -0.25 -10.41 18.09
N LYS A 5 -0.57 -9.15 18.38
CA LYS A 5 -1.32 -8.76 19.60
C LYS A 5 -2.66 -9.50 19.73
N ARG A 6 -3.24 -9.95 18.61
CA ARG A 6 -4.48 -10.75 18.56
C ARG A 6 -4.24 -12.26 18.48
N LYS A 7 -2.98 -12.70 18.75
CA LYS A 7 -2.56 -14.11 18.75
C LYS A 7 -2.62 -14.79 17.39
N TRP A 8 -2.60 -14.03 16.28
CA TRP A 8 -2.49 -14.58 14.95
C TRP A 8 -1.07 -15.06 14.65
N SER A 9 -0.97 -16.08 13.80
CA SER A 9 0.30 -16.48 13.19
C SER A 9 0.61 -15.59 11.99
N VAL A 10 1.85 -15.13 11.86
CA VAL A 10 2.28 -14.16 10.84
C VAL A 10 3.42 -14.74 10.01
N ALA A 11 3.17 -15.00 8.73
CA ALA A 11 4.19 -15.30 7.74
C ALA A 11 4.74 -14.01 7.16
N ILE A 12 6.05 -13.81 7.26
CA ILE A 12 6.75 -12.63 6.80
C ILE A 12 7.50 -13.00 5.53
N ALA A 13 6.94 -12.61 4.37
CA ALA A 13 7.53 -12.77 3.06
C ALA A 13 8.29 -11.48 2.71
N GLU A 14 9.60 -11.52 2.67
CA GLU A 14 10.48 -10.35 2.56
C GLU A 14 11.75 -10.71 1.78
N ILE A 15 12.23 -9.79 0.95
CA ILE A 15 13.47 -9.95 0.20
C ILE A 15 14.72 -9.72 1.08
N ASN A 16 14.57 -8.91 2.13
CA ASN A 16 15.63 -8.63 3.09
C ASN A 16 15.47 -9.54 4.32
N ASP A 17 16.30 -10.58 4.40
CA ASP A 17 16.22 -11.60 5.45
C ASP A 17 16.47 -11.06 6.86
N GLU A 18 17.30 -10.01 7.02
CA GLU A 18 17.57 -9.41 8.33
C GLU A 18 16.32 -8.64 8.82
N ARG A 19 15.70 -7.85 7.97
CA ARG A 19 14.42 -7.16 8.30
C ARG A 19 13.30 -8.16 8.60
N ALA A 20 13.28 -9.28 7.88
CA ALA A 20 12.33 -10.36 8.15
C ALA A 20 12.52 -10.94 9.55
N LYS A 21 13.78 -11.24 9.96
CA LYS A 21 14.12 -11.74 11.29
C LYS A 21 13.75 -10.75 12.39
N GLU A 22 14.12 -9.48 12.24
CA GLU A 22 13.76 -8.42 13.20
C GLU A 22 12.24 -8.35 13.40
N THR A 23 11.47 -8.39 12.29
CA THR A 23 10.01 -8.37 12.34
C THR A 23 9.46 -9.62 13.03
N ALA A 24 10.04 -10.80 12.77
CA ALA A 24 9.63 -12.04 13.42
C ALA A 24 9.83 -12.00 14.94
N GLU A 25 10.96 -11.45 15.41
CA GLU A 25 11.21 -11.28 16.84
C GLU A 25 10.21 -10.29 17.48
N MET A 26 9.87 -9.20 16.79
CA MET A 26 8.83 -8.29 17.26
C MET A 26 7.46 -8.97 17.35
N VAL A 27 7.09 -9.81 16.36
CA VAL A 27 5.83 -10.58 16.38
C VAL A 27 5.79 -11.54 17.56
N LYS A 28 6.89 -12.25 17.84
CA LYS A 28 7.00 -13.16 18.99
C LYS A 28 6.86 -12.42 20.32
N LYS A 29 7.51 -11.26 20.46
CA LYS A 29 7.41 -10.41 21.66
C LYS A 29 5.97 -9.97 21.94
N GLU A 30 5.18 -9.72 20.90
CA GLU A 30 3.74 -9.40 21.02
C GLU A 30 2.87 -10.65 21.25
N GLY A 31 3.48 -11.83 21.36
CA GLY A 31 2.82 -13.11 21.65
C GLY A 31 2.17 -13.80 20.45
N GLY A 32 2.51 -13.40 19.23
CA GLY A 32 2.17 -14.12 18.00
C GLY A 32 3.20 -15.20 17.64
N LYS A 33 2.83 -16.06 16.69
CA LYS A 33 3.77 -16.97 16.03
C LYS A 33 4.28 -16.33 14.74
N ALA A 34 5.56 -16.55 14.39
CA ALA A 34 6.13 -16.01 13.16
C ALA A 34 7.00 -17.02 12.44
N ILE A 35 6.91 -17.02 11.10
CA ILE A 35 7.90 -17.63 10.21
C ILE A 35 8.39 -16.57 9.21
N THR A 36 9.64 -16.67 8.80
CA THR A 36 10.23 -15.83 7.76
C THR A 36 10.44 -16.64 6.48
N ILE A 37 10.16 -16.04 5.35
CA ILE A 37 10.31 -16.69 4.05
C ILE A 37 10.93 -15.65 3.10
N HIS A 38 12.13 -15.97 2.58
CA HIS A 38 12.74 -15.15 1.54
C HIS A 38 11.81 -15.09 0.32
N CYS A 39 11.48 -13.89 -0.16
CA CYS A 39 10.52 -13.70 -1.24
C CYS A 39 10.80 -12.39 -2.00
N ASP A 40 11.10 -12.52 -3.27
CA ASP A 40 11.04 -11.43 -4.24
C ASP A 40 9.64 -11.44 -4.87
N VAL A 41 8.80 -10.49 -4.47
CA VAL A 41 7.40 -10.41 -4.95
C VAL A 41 7.27 -10.18 -6.46
N THR A 42 8.36 -9.81 -7.15
CA THR A 42 8.37 -9.70 -8.61
C THR A 42 8.44 -11.06 -9.31
N LYS A 43 8.75 -12.14 -8.56
CA LYS A 43 8.85 -13.52 -9.02
C LYS A 43 7.61 -14.31 -8.60
N PRO A 44 6.77 -14.77 -9.53
CA PRO A 44 5.58 -15.55 -9.19
C PRO A 44 5.88 -16.82 -8.39
N GLU A 45 7.00 -17.51 -8.73
CA GLU A 45 7.44 -18.73 -8.07
C GLU A 45 7.75 -18.55 -6.58
N ASP A 46 8.22 -17.36 -6.17
CA ASP A 46 8.48 -17.06 -4.77
C ASP A 46 7.17 -16.98 -3.98
N LEU A 47 6.12 -16.39 -4.57
CA LEU A 47 4.79 -16.32 -3.95
C LEU A 47 4.16 -17.73 -3.80
N GLU A 48 4.37 -18.62 -4.79
CA GLU A 48 3.95 -20.01 -4.69
C GLU A 48 4.70 -20.75 -3.57
N ASN A 49 6.01 -20.52 -3.44
CA ASN A 49 6.81 -21.06 -2.35
C ASN A 49 6.35 -20.55 -0.98
N VAL A 50 6.02 -19.25 -0.87
CA VAL A 50 5.43 -18.67 0.35
C VAL A 50 4.16 -19.43 0.73
N LEU A 51 3.22 -19.59 -0.20
CA LEU A 51 1.98 -20.32 0.05
C LEU A 51 2.23 -21.76 0.50
N LYS A 52 3.09 -22.50 -0.21
CA LYS A 52 3.45 -23.89 0.13
C LYS A 52 4.00 -24.00 1.55
N LYS A 53 4.94 -23.12 1.94
CA LYS A 53 5.55 -23.13 3.28
C LYS A 53 4.53 -22.82 4.37
N VAL A 54 3.66 -21.81 4.17
CA VAL A 54 2.64 -21.43 5.16
C VAL A 54 1.61 -22.55 5.35
N VAL A 55 1.11 -23.14 4.25
CA VAL A 55 0.16 -24.25 4.32
C VAL A 55 0.79 -25.49 4.98
N LYS A 56 2.07 -25.77 4.75
CA LYS A 56 2.79 -26.86 5.43
C LYS A 56 2.86 -26.62 6.93
N GLU A 57 3.18 -25.40 7.37
CA GLU A 57 3.39 -25.03 8.77
C GLU A 57 2.07 -24.93 9.55
N TRP A 58 1.07 -24.24 8.98
CA TRP A 58 -0.16 -23.88 9.71
C TRP A 58 -1.45 -24.47 9.13
N LYS A 59 -1.33 -25.33 8.11
CA LYS A 59 -2.45 -26.02 7.44
C LYS A 59 -3.40 -25.11 6.67
N GLY A 60 -3.14 -23.80 6.63
CA GLY A 60 -3.98 -22.87 5.89
C GLY A 60 -3.49 -21.44 5.91
N VAL A 61 -4.18 -20.59 5.14
CA VAL A 61 -4.00 -19.14 5.09
C VAL A 61 -5.38 -18.50 5.15
N ASP A 62 -5.57 -17.55 6.06
CA ASP A 62 -6.82 -16.80 6.19
C ASP A 62 -6.74 -15.44 5.50
N ILE A 63 -5.60 -14.77 5.56
CA ILE A 63 -5.42 -13.40 5.06
C ILE A 63 -4.14 -13.28 4.25
N LEU A 64 -4.25 -12.78 3.03
CA LEU A 64 -3.13 -12.27 2.23
C LEU A 64 -3.05 -10.75 2.37
N ILE A 65 -1.87 -10.22 2.69
CA ILE A 65 -1.60 -8.78 2.66
C ILE A 65 -0.51 -8.51 1.64
N ASN A 66 -0.89 -7.98 0.48
CA ASN A 66 0.04 -7.49 -0.53
C ASN A 66 0.47 -6.07 -0.14
N ASN A 67 1.60 -5.98 0.58
CA ASN A 67 2.10 -4.72 1.14
C ASN A 67 3.37 -4.21 0.44
N ALA A 68 4.16 -5.08 -0.15
CA ALA A 68 5.41 -4.70 -0.81
C ALA A 68 5.18 -3.60 -1.86
N GLY A 69 6.08 -2.64 -1.91
CA GLY A 69 6.00 -1.54 -2.86
C GLY A 69 6.99 -0.43 -2.58
N VAL A 70 7.18 0.41 -3.57
CA VAL A 70 8.11 1.54 -3.57
C VAL A 70 7.41 2.81 -3.99
N ALA A 71 8.01 3.97 -3.66
CA ALA A 71 7.54 5.26 -4.12
C ALA A 71 8.55 5.91 -5.07
N ALA A 72 8.05 6.73 -5.99
CA ALA A 72 8.86 7.51 -6.91
C ALA A 72 8.17 8.83 -7.22
N ALA A 73 8.97 9.84 -7.56
CA ALA A 73 8.51 11.10 -8.11
C ALA A 73 9.28 11.42 -9.40
N GLY A 74 8.75 12.33 -10.19
CA GLY A 74 9.36 12.79 -11.43
C GLY A 74 8.33 13.44 -12.35
N TRP A 75 8.81 14.39 -13.15
CA TRP A 75 8.07 14.86 -14.32
C TRP A 75 7.93 13.72 -15.31
N PHE A 76 6.75 13.60 -15.93
CA PHE A 76 6.41 12.48 -16.80
C PHE A 76 7.54 12.15 -17.82
N GLU A 77 8.00 13.17 -18.53
CA GLU A 77 9.01 13.05 -19.59
C GLU A 77 10.44 12.85 -19.06
N LYS A 78 10.67 13.04 -17.76
CA LYS A 78 12.01 12.91 -17.15
C LYS A 78 12.21 11.57 -16.42
N ILE A 79 11.16 10.78 -16.27
CA ILE A 79 11.28 9.47 -15.64
C ILE A 79 11.82 8.47 -16.66
N PRO A 80 13.00 7.87 -16.45
CA PRO A 80 13.56 6.87 -17.37
C PRO A 80 12.63 5.65 -17.50
N LEU A 81 12.57 5.04 -18.70
CA LEU A 81 11.67 3.89 -18.95
C LEU A 81 11.97 2.71 -18.02
N GLU A 82 13.24 2.44 -17.72
CA GLU A 82 13.62 1.40 -16.76
C GLU A 82 13.09 1.64 -15.34
N LYS A 83 12.87 2.91 -14.95
CA LYS A 83 12.22 3.25 -13.68
C LYS A 83 10.72 3.03 -13.71
N TRP A 84 10.09 3.21 -14.88
CA TRP A 84 8.70 2.81 -15.10
C TRP A 84 8.54 1.30 -14.98
N ASP A 85 9.38 0.52 -15.65
CA ASP A 85 9.33 -0.94 -15.60
C ASP A 85 9.55 -1.46 -14.18
N TRP A 86 10.51 -0.89 -13.46
CA TRP A 86 10.80 -1.23 -12.07
C TRP A 86 9.60 -0.98 -11.15
N ILE A 87 9.02 0.23 -11.17
CA ILE A 87 7.90 0.56 -10.28
C ILE A 87 6.62 -0.21 -10.62
N ILE A 88 6.36 -0.47 -11.91
CA ILE A 88 5.25 -1.31 -12.36
C ILE A 88 5.43 -2.75 -11.87
N SER A 89 6.63 -3.29 -11.98
CA SER A 89 6.95 -4.64 -11.52
C SER A 89 6.71 -4.79 -10.01
N LEU A 90 7.24 -3.86 -9.21
CA LEU A 90 7.11 -3.90 -7.76
C LEU A 90 5.71 -3.57 -7.24
N ASN A 91 5.05 -2.54 -7.79
CA ASN A 91 3.79 -2.06 -7.23
C ASN A 91 2.53 -2.69 -7.85
N THR A 92 2.62 -3.16 -9.10
CA THR A 92 1.45 -3.66 -9.83
C THR A 92 1.54 -5.16 -10.09
N LYS A 93 2.65 -5.64 -10.72
CA LYS A 93 2.79 -7.07 -11.01
C LYS A 93 2.85 -7.91 -9.75
N SER A 94 3.50 -7.43 -8.67
CA SER A 94 3.50 -8.11 -7.37
C SER A 94 2.09 -8.34 -6.82
N ILE A 95 1.20 -7.34 -6.93
CA ILE A 95 -0.21 -7.47 -6.54
C ILE A 95 -0.90 -8.55 -7.37
N ILE A 96 -0.65 -8.56 -8.71
CA ILE A 96 -1.20 -9.59 -9.61
C ILE A 96 -0.70 -10.98 -9.21
N HIS A 97 0.60 -11.14 -8.97
CA HIS A 97 1.19 -12.41 -8.57
C HIS A 97 0.58 -12.92 -7.25
N GLY A 98 0.56 -12.06 -6.20
CA GLY A 98 -0.02 -12.42 -4.91
C GLY A 98 -1.50 -12.80 -5.03
N CYS A 99 -2.31 -11.95 -5.67
CA CYS A 99 -3.73 -12.23 -5.86
C CYS A 99 -3.95 -13.53 -6.63
N ARG A 100 -3.25 -13.74 -7.76
CA ARG A 100 -3.39 -14.94 -8.59
C ARG A 100 -3.08 -16.23 -7.81
N THR A 101 -1.98 -16.26 -7.07
CA THR A 101 -1.55 -17.41 -6.29
C THR A 101 -2.55 -17.74 -5.18
N PHE A 102 -2.96 -16.74 -4.41
CA PHE A 102 -3.82 -16.98 -3.24
C PHE A 102 -5.30 -17.15 -3.60
N ILE A 103 -5.81 -16.50 -4.65
CA ILE A 103 -7.18 -16.75 -5.13
C ILE A 103 -7.34 -18.20 -5.60
N LYS A 104 -6.35 -18.74 -6.31
CA LYS A 104 -6.35 -20.15 -6.70
C LYS A 104 -6.48 -21.05 -5.46
N TYR A 105 -5.63 -20.81 -4.45
CA TYR A 105 -5.67 -21.55 -3.19
C TYR A 105 -7.04 -21.44 -2.49
N PHE A 106 -7.59 -20.24 -2.32
CA PHE A 106 -8.89 -20.05 -1.66
C PHE A 106 -10.05 -20.75 -2.40
N LYS A 107 -9.98 -20.83 -3.74
CA LYS A 107 -10.94 -21.59 -4.54
C LYS A 107 -10.84 -23.10 -4.31
N GLU A 108 -9.61 -23.62 -4.36
CA GLU A 108 -9.32 -25.06 -4.24
C GLU A 108 -9.57 -25.59 -2.82
N SER A 109 -9.23 -24.82 -1.80
CA SER A 109 -9.42 -25.20 -0.39
C SER A 109 -10.86 -25.02 0.09
N ASN A 110 -11.67 -24.24 -0.61
CA ASN A 110 -13.03 -23.83 -0.21
C ASN A 110 -13.11 -23.27 1.24
N SER A 111 -11.99 -22.73 1.72
CA SER A 111 -11.89 -22.21 3.11
C SER A 111 -12.44 -20.80 3.26
N GLY A 112 -12.69 -20.11 2.13
CA GLY A 112 -12.83 -18.66 2.13
C GLY A 112 -11.50 -17.98 2.43
N GLY A 113 -11.51 -16.66 2.65
CA GLY A 113 -10.30 -15.92 2.98
C GLY A 113 -10.45 -14.41 2.84
N TYR A 114 -9.34 -13.71 2.98
CA TYR A 114 -9.33 -12.26 2.84
C TYR A 114 -8.09 -11.77 2.11
N ILE A 115 -8.26 -10.82 1.19
CA ILE A 115 -7.17 -10.17 0.45
C ILE A 115 -7.14 -8.68 0.81
N VAL A 116 -5.98 -8.20 1.22
CA VAL A 116 -5.72 -6.79 1.50
C VAL A 116 -4.63 -6.31 0.54
N ASN A 117 -4.98 -5.38 -0.34
CA ASN A 117 -4.02 -4.75 -1.23
C ASN A 117 -3.67 -3.35 -0.73
N VAL A 118 -2.39 -3.09 -0.51
CA VAL A 118 -1.92 -1.77 -0.04
C VAL A 118 -1.64 -0.87 -1.24
N ALA A 119 -2.61 -0.01 -1.54
CA ALA A 119 -2.50 1.05 -2.51
C ALA A 119 -1.88 2.32 -1.88
N SER A 120 -2.45 3.45 -2.14
CA SER A 120 -2.13 4.77 -1.58
C SER A 120 -3.25 5.75 -1.93
N ASN A 121 -3.39 6.81 -1.16
CA ASN A 121 -4.20 7.95 -1.58
C ASN A 121 -3.69 8.60 -2.87
N ALA A 122 -2.42 8.42 -3.23
CA ALA A 122 -1.85 8.85 -4.50
C ALA A 122 -2.58 8.26 -5.72
N GLY A 123 -3.03 7.00 -5.64
CA GLY A 123 -3.86 6.37 -6.67
C GLY A 123 -5.25 6.97 -6.80
N ILE A 124 -5.71 7.70 -5.79
CA ILE A 124 -6.98 8.44 -5.80
C ILE A 124 -6.75 9.90 -6.22
N ALA A 125 -5.84 10.58 -5.55
CA ALA A 125 -5.63 12.02 -5.67
C ALA A 125 -4.93 12.43 -6.97
N SER A 126 -4.10 11.57 -7.56
CA SER A 126 -3.32 11.88 -8.76
C SER A 126 -2.46 13.13 -8.55
N LEU A 127 -1.60 13.09 -7.53
CA LEU A 127 -0.73 14.23 -7.17
C LEU A 127 0.26 14.56 -8.31
N PRO A 128 0.53 15.84 -8.58
CA PRO A 128 1.51 16.22 -9.59
C PRO A 128 2.91 15.66 -9.27
N GLU A 129 3.72 15.50 -10.30
CA GLU A 129 5.10 15.01 -10.24
C GLU A 129 5.29 13.61 -9.64
N MET A 130 4.22 12.81 -9.55
CA MET A 130 4.25 11.44 -9.02
C MET A 130 3.56 10.44 -9.95
N VAL A 131 3.59 10.69 -11.26
CA VAL A 131 2.74 10.00 -12.23
C VAL A 131 2.96 8.49 -12.24
N SER A 132 4.20 7.99 -12.18
CA SER A 132 4.51 6.56 -12.17
C SER A 132 3.97 5.87 -10.91
N TYR A 133 4.13 6.50 -9.76
CA TYR A 133 3.57 6.01 -8.50
C TYR A 133 2.04 6.07 -8.50
N ASN A 134 1.45 7.21 -8.90
CA ASN A 134 0.00 7.36 -8.99
C ASN A 134 -0.62 6.28 -9.88
N ALA A 135 -0.05 6.03 -11.06
CA ALA A 135 -0.52 5.03 -12.01
C ALA A 135 -0.53 3.61 -11.39
N THR A 136 0.57 3.21 -10.73
CA THR A 136 0.66 1.88 -10.11
C THR A 136 -0.30 1.70 -8.95
N LYS A 137 -0.52 2.77 -8.14
CA LYS A 137 -1.47 2.72 -7.02
C LYS A 137 -2.93 2.81 -7.48
N ALA A 138 -3.21 3.51 -8.58
CA ALA A 138 -4.52 3.49 -9.24
C ALA A 138 -4.82 2.09 -9.83
N ALA A 139 -3.84 1.45 -10.47
CA ALA A 139 -3.98 0.07 -10.94
C ALA A 139 -4.30 -0.91 -9.79
N THR A 140 -3.63 -0.77 -8.63
CA THR A 140 -3.92 -1.57 -7.43
C THR A 140 -5.36 -1.38 -6.96
N ILE A 141 -5.88 -0.15 -6.99
CA ILE A 141 -7.28 0.13 -6.63
C ILE A 141 -8.23 -0.55 -7.60
N SER A 142 -8.03 -0.37 -8.91
CA SER A 142 -8.89 -0.94 -9.95
C SER A 142 -8.91 -2.48 -9.91
N ILE A 143 -7.75 -3.13 -9.76
CA ILE A 143 -7.64 -4.58 -9.56
C ILE A 143 -8.48 -5.00 -8.33
N SER A 144 -8.35 -4.29 -7.23
CA SER A 144 -9.06 -4.61 -5.98
C SER A 144 -10.57 -4.45 -6.12
N GLU A 145 -11.05 -3.41 -6.83
CA GLU A 145 -12.47 -3.19 -7.11
C GLU A 145 -13.08 -4.36 -7.89
N THR A 146 -12.40 -4.80 -8.95
CA THR A 146 -12.82 -5.96 -9.74
C THR A 146 -12.84 -7.23 -8.89
N LEU A 147 -11.77 -7.51 -8.16
CA LEU A 147 -11.68 -8.68 -7.30
C LEU A 147 -12.74 -8.69 -6.20
N LYS A 148 -13.12 -7.54 -5.64
CA LYS A 148 -14.21 -7.45 -4.64
C LYS A 148 -15.53 -8.01 -5.16
N ILE A 149 -15.81 -7.80 -6.46
CA ILE A 149 -17.04 -8.28 -7.10
C ILE A 149 -16.90 -9.76 -7.48
N GLU A 150 -15.80 -10.13 -8.14
CA GLU A 150 -15.59 -11.49 -8.65
C GLU A 150 -15.51 -12.55 -7.52
N LEU A 151 -14.88 -12.19 -6.39
CA LEU A 151 -14.64 -13.13 -5.29
C LEU A 151 -15.81 -13.26 -4.32
N ALA A 152 -16.87 -12.48 -4.48
CA ALA A 152 -18.06 -12.58 -3.63
C ALA A 152 -18.70 -13.98 -3.66
N LYS A 153 -18.59 -14.71 -4.79
CA LYS A 153 -19.14 -16.06 -4.95
C LYS A 153 -18.42 -17.15 -4.15
N ILE A 154 -17.16 -16.89 -3.75
CA ILE A 154 -16.31 -17.89 -3.06
C ILE A 154 -15.98 -17.49 -1.63
N ASN A 155 -16.75 -16.56 -1.05
CA ASN A 155 -16.58 -16.08 0.32
C ASN A 155 -15.15 -15.55 0.60
N VAL A 156 -14.53 -14.84 -0.36
CA VAL A 156 -13.24 -14.16 -0.17
C VAL A 156 -13.47 -12.66 -0.09
N GLY A 157 -13.14 -12.09 1.08
CA GLY A 157 -13.20 -10.66 1.31
C GLY A 157 -12.06 -9.92 0.61
N VAL A 158 -12.30 -8.67 0.24
CA VAL A 158 -11.25 -7.81 -0.35
C VAL A 158 -11.32 -6.43 0.25
N SER A 159 -10.17 -5.89 0.66
CA SER A 159 -9.97 -4.49 1.05
C SER A 159 -8.82 -3.86 0.27
N VAL A 160 -8.97 -2.58 -0.08
CA VAL A 160 -7.88 -1.76 -0.59
C VAL A 160 -7.53 -0.65 0.41
N VAL A 161 -6.27 -0.63 0.85
CA VAL A 161 -5.79 0.33 1.85
C VAL A 161 -5.16 1.51 1.14
N CYS A 162 -5.71 2.71 1.35
CA CYS A 162 -5.30 3.93 0.68
C CYS A 162 -4.85 4.98 1.71
N PRO A 163 -3.68 4.83 2.34
CA PRO A 163 -3.18 5.81 3.30
C PRO A 163 -2.66 7.05 2.58
N THR A 164 -2.66 8.20 3.28
CA THR A 164 -1.86 9.36 2.94
C THR A 164 -0.47 9.24 3.57
N PHE A 165 0.26 10.32 3.78
CA PHE A 165 1.59 10.28 4.39
C PHE A 165 1.53 9.74 5.83
N PHE A 166 2.42 8.79 6.14
CA PHE A 166 2.64 8.27 7.49
C PHE A 166 4.10 7.80 7.64
N LYS A 167 4.58 7.70 8.87
CA LYS A 167 5.96 7.27 9.15
C LYS A 167 6.16 5.82 8.71
N THR A 168 7.10 5.60 7.79
CA THR A 168 7.37 4.31 7.14
C THR A 168 8.75 4.31 6.51
N ASN A 169 9.29 3.13 6.23
CA ASN A 169 10.56 2.94 5.51
C ASN A 169 10.42 3.08 3.97
N LEU A 170 9.28 3.57 3.48
CA LEU A 170 9.04 3.73 2.04
C LEU A 170 10.08 4.62 1.35
N MET A 171 10.70 5.55 2.11
CA MET A 171 11.73 6.45 1.60
C MET A 171 13.09 5.77 1.37
N ASP A 172 13.35 4.58 1.92
CA ASP A 172 14.63 3.87 1.76
C ASP A 172 14.95 3.55 0.28
N GLN A 173 13.92 3.36 -0.52
CA GLN A 173 14.02 3.08 -1.96
C GLN A 173 13.34 4.14 -2.83
N PHE A 174 13.08 5.32 -2.26
CA PHE A 174 12.48 6.42 -3.03
C PHE A 174 13.43 6.91 -4.12
N THR A 175 12.90 7.09 -5.32
CA THR A 175 13.68 7.59 -6.47
C THR A 175 13.02 8.80 -7.12
N SER A 176 13.86 9.78 -7.49
CA SER A 176 13.47 10.91 -8.32
C SER A 176 14.68 11.41 -9.10
N PRO A 177 14.52 11.85 -10.35
CA PRO A 177 15.57 12.58 -11.09
C PRO A 177 15.77 14.03 -10.59
N ASP A 178 14.94 14.52 -9.67
CA ASP A 178 14.94 15.89 -9.15
C ASP A 178 15.13 15.88 -7.62
N GLN A 179 16.27 16.43 -7.14
CA GLN A 179 16.59 16.49 -5.72
C GLN A 179 15.54 17.26 -4.90
N ARG A 180 14.92 18.29 -5.46
CA ARG A 180 13.83 19.04 -4.83
C ARG A 180 12.67 18.11 -4.43
N GLN A 181 12.33 17.15 -5.29
CA GLN A 181 11.25 16.20 -5.02
C GLN A 181 11.65 15.20 -3.92
N VAL A 182 12.92 14.82 -3.84
CA VAL A 182 13.43 13.98 -2.75
C VAL A 182 13.32 14.71 -1.42
N ASP A 183 13.75 15.97 -1.37
CA ASP A 183 13.69 16.80 -0.15
C ASP A 183 12.25 17.05 0.31
N LEU A 184 11.36 17.29 -0.64
CA LEU A 184 9.93 17.47 -0.37
C LEU A 184 9.30 16.18 0.19
N ALA A 185 9.60 15.03 -0.41
CA ALA A 185 9.13 13.74 0.06
C ALA A 185 9.65 13.44 1.48
N ASN A 186 10.94 13.65 1.73
CA ASN A 186 11.53 13.52 3.07
C ASN A 186 10.81 14.40 4.10
N THR A 187 10.47 15.63 3.72
CA THR A 187 9.72 16.56 4.59
C THR A 187 8.33 16.01 4.93
N PHE A 188 7.60 15.48 3.95
CA PHE A 188 6.25 14.95 4.17
C PHE A 188 6.23 13.69 5.01
N PHE A 189 7.09 12.73 4.71
CA PHE A 189 7.15 11.48 5.46
C PHE A 189 7.75 11.67 6.85
N GLY A 190 8.80 12.51 6.98
CA GLY A 190 9.45 12.80 8.26
C GLY A 190 8.54 13.51 9.26
N ASN A 191 7.72 14.45 8.76
CA ASN A 191 6.79 15.23 9.59
C ASN A 191 5.38 14.61 9.70
N ALA A 192 5.16 13.41 9.17
CA ALA A 192 3.85 12.77 9.23
C ALA A 192 3.44 12.46 10.67
N LYS A 193 2.24 12.88 11.08
CA LYS A 193 1.68 12.64 12.42
C LYS A 193 1.10 11.24 12.61
N THR A 194 0.74 10.59 11.51
CA THR A 194 0.18 9.24 11.52
C THR A 194 1.33 8.22 11.58
N THR A 195 1.20 7.23 12.45
CA THR A 195 2.15 6.13 12.55
C THR A 195 1.66 4.91 11.76
N SER A 196 2.58 4.01 11.39
CA SER A 196 2.26 2.73 10.75
C SER A 196 1.31 1.88 11.60
N GLU A 197 1.44 1.94 12.93
CA GLU A 197 0.56 1.25 13.88
C GLU A 197 -0.90 1.73 13.75
N LYS A 198 -1.14 3.04 13.68
CA LYS A 198 -2.50 3.60 13.49
C LYS A 198 -3.12 3.15 12.16
N VAL A 199 -2.31 3.09 11.10
CA VAL A 199 -2.75 2.58 9.80
C VAL A 199 -3.10 1.10 9.90
N ALA A 200 -2.27 0.28 10.53
CA ALA A 200 -2.49 -1.15 10.73
C ALA A 200 -3.76 -1.43 11.57
N CYS A 201 -3.92 -0.74 12.72
CA CYS A 201 -5.13 -0.86 13.54
C CYS A 201 -6.41 -0.53 12.76
N HIS A 202 -6.38 0.54 11.96
CA HIS A 202 -7.54 0.92 11.14
C HIS A 202 -7.82 -0.14 10.07
N THR A 203 -6.77 -0.69 9.46
CA THR A 203 -6.87 -1.75 8.45
C THR A 203 -7.53 -2.99 9.03
N ILE A 204 -7.07 -3.48 10.19
CA ILE A 204 -7.65 -4.67 10.83
C ILE A 204 -9.13 -4.47 11.18
N ARG A 205 -9.48 -3.33 11.80
CA ARG A 205 -10.88 -3.00 12.08
C ARG A 205 -11.75 -2.93 10.81
N SER A 206 -11.14 -2.63 9.68
CA SER A 206 -11.84 -2.58 8.40
C SER A 206 -12.02 -3.98 7.80
N ILE A 207 -11.04 -4.86 7.96
CA ILE A 207 -11.13 -6.29 7.62
C ILE A 207 -12.28 -6.95 8.42
N GLU A 208 -12.29 -6.77 9.74
CA GLU A 208 -13.33 -7.29 10.65
C GLU A 208 -14.75 -6.86 10.24
N LYS A 209 -14.88 -5.69 9.62
CA LYS A 209 -16.15 -5.13 9.13
C LYS A 209 -16.37 -5.33 7.62
N ASN A 210 -15.53 -6.11 6.97
CA ASN A 210 -15.54 -6.35 5.52
C ASN A 210 -15.65 -5.05 4.68
N ARG A 211 -14.99 -3.96 5.13
CA ARG A 211 -14.98 -2.68 4.42
C ARG A 211 -14.02 -2.73 3.24
N PHE A 212 -14.48 -2.32 2.08
CA PHE A 212 -13.66 -2.34 0.87
C PHE A 212 -12.61 -1.21 0.86
N TYR A 213 -13.02 0.05 0.84
CA TYR A 213 -12.11 1.20 0.89
C TYR A 213 -11.65 1.50 2.32
N VAL A 214 -10.35 1.36 2.57
CA VAL A 214 -9.70 1.68 3.84
C VAL A 214 -8.87 2.94 3.69
N ILE A 215 -9.52 4.11 3.70
CA ILE A 215 -8.85 5.41 3.65
C ILE A 215 -8.63 5.88 5.08
N THR A 216 -7.40 5.72 5.55
CA THR A 216 -7.08 5.80 6.99
C THR A 216 -7.14 7.22 7.55
N GLN A 217 -6.69 8.23 6.81
CA GLN A 217 -6.64 9.62 7.26
C GLN A 217 -7.83 10.45 6.74
N LYS A 218 -8.15 11.54 7.47
CA LYS A 218 -9.29 12.41 7.16
C LYS A 218 -9.10 13.19 5.85
N ASP A 219 -7.90 13.68 5.62
CA ASP A 219 -7.49 14.37 4.40
C ASP A 219 -7.71 13.50 3.14
N GLY A 220 -7.23 12.26 3.16
CA GLY A 220 -7.45 11.30 2.08
C GLY A 220 -8.93 11.03 1.82
N ARG A 221 -9.75 10.90 2.88
CA ARG A 221 -11.21 10.73 2.73
C ARG A 221 -11.86 11.96 2.09
N ASN A 222 -11.42 13.16 2.42
CA ASN A 222 -11.93 14.39 1.85
C ASN A 222 -11.56 14.51 0.36
N MET A 223 -10.30 14.22 -0.01
CA MET A 223 -9.87 14.19 -1.41
C MET A 223 -10.67 13.17 -2.23
N TRP A 224 -10.85 11.97 -1.69
CA TRP A 224 -11.64 10.90 -2.32
C TRP A 224 -13.08 11.35 -2.56
N ARG A 225 -13.75 11.96 -1.55
CA ARG A 225 -15.13 12.46 -1.67
C ARG A 225 -15.22 13.57 -2.70
N MET A 226 -14.33 14.57 -2.65
CA MET A 226 -14.34 15.71 -3.55
C MET A 226 -14.15 15.27 -5.00
N LYS A 227 -13.13 14.42 -5.28
CA LYS A 227 -12.89 13.90 -6.63
C LYS A 227 -14.04 13.04 -7.15
N ARG A 228 -14.71 12.29 -6.26
CA ARG A 228 -15.84 11.43 -6.64
C ARG A 228 -17.13 12.21 -6.87
N TRP A 229 -17.33 13.29 -6.12
CA TRP A 229 -18.51 14.16 -6.26
C TRP A 229 -18.41 15.06 -7.49
N SER A 230 -17.27 15.68 -7.74
CA SER A 230 -17.03 16.56 -8.89
C SER A 230 -15.58 16.46 -9.38
N PRO A 231 -15.27 15.51 -10.29
CA PRO A 231 -13.92 15.33 -10.82
C PRO A 231 -13.38 16.59 -11.50
N GLU A 232 -14.21 17.27 -12.28
CA GLU A 232 -13.80 18.48 -13.01
C GLU A 232 -13.42 19.61 -12.06
N LEU A 233 -14.22 19.85 -11.00
CA LEU A 233 -13.90 20.85 -9.99
C LEU A 233 -12.61 20.48 -9.25
N TYR A 234 -12.43 19.20 -8.93
CA TYR A 234 -11.20 18.71 -8.30
C TYR A 234 -9.97 19.07 -9.12
N PHE A 235 -9.94 18.72 -10.40
CA PHE A 235 -8.81 19.01 -11.27
C PHE A 235 -8.61 20.50 -11.52
N LYS A 236 -9.68 21.27 -11.65
CA LYS A 236 -9.61 22.74 -11.76
C LYS A 236 -8.93 23.37 -10.53
N VAL A 237 -9.31 22.95 -9.34
CA VAL A 237 -8.70 23.42 -8.07
C VAL A 237 -7.24 22.98 -7.98
N MET A 238 -6.95 21.70 -8.21
CA MET A 238 -5.57 21.18 -8.13
C MET A 238 -4.65 21.85 -9.15
N SER A 239 -5.13 22.06 -10.37
CA SER A 239 -4.37 22.78 -11.42
C SER A 239 -4.10 24.24 -11.06
N ALA A 240 -5.07 24.93 -10.46
CA ALA A 240 -4.90 26.31 -10.00
C ALA A 240 -3.85 26.39 -8.89
N PHE A 241 -3.89 25.49 -7.90
CA PHE A 241 -2.87 25.42 -6.86
C PHE A 241 -1.48 25.13 -7.42
N TYR A 242 -1.37 24.23 -8.40
CA TYR A 242 -0.10 23.89 -9.02
C TYR A 242 0.49 25.08 -9.82
N LYS A 243 -0.35 25.79 -10.62
CA LYS A 243 0.05 26.97 -11.40
C LYS A 243 0.60 28.13 -10.56
N THR A 244 0.10 28.32 -9.34
CA THR A 244 0.55 29.39 -8.45
C THR A 244 1.92 29.14 -7.81
N GLY A 245 2.55 27.99 -8.07
CA GLY A 245 3.76 27.56 -7.35
C GLY A 245 3.52 27.32 -5.85
N PHE A 246 2.26 27.29 -5.45
CA PHE A 246 1.87 27.02 -4.06
C PHE A 246 2.34 25.65 -3.59
N TYR A 247 2.41 24.71 -4.52
CA TYR A 247 2.91 23.37 -4.29
C TYR A 247 4.37 23.36 -3.80
N ASP A 248 5.22 24.23 -4.38
CA ASP A 248 6.64 24.32 -4.03
C ASP A 248 6.92 25.16 -2.80
N LYS A 249 6.23 26.31 -2.67
CA LYS A 249 6.56 27.32 -1.66
C LYS A 249 5.73 27.23 -0.39
N HIS A 250 4.51 26.74 -0.48
CA HIS A 250 3.53 26.84 0.62
C HIS A 250 2.88 25.53 1.01
N LEU A 251 3.08 24.43 0.26
CA LEU A 251 2.44 23.15 0.55
C LEU A 251 2.81 22.64 1.95
N VAL A 252 4.09 22.72 2.32
CA VAL A 252 4.55 22.36 3.67
C VAL A 252 3.87 23.23 4.73
N LYS A 253 3.81 24.55 4.51
CA LYS A 253 3.16 25.50 5.43
C LYS A 253 1.66 25.24 5.53
N LEU A 254 0.99 24.95 4.41
CA LEU A 254 -0.44 24.60 4.39
C LEU A 254 -0.71 23.31 5.14
N LEU A 255 0.08 22.28 4.91
CA LEU A 255 -0.08 20.98 5.59
C LEU A 255 0.16 21.10 7.10
N LYS A 256 1.05 21.99 7.54
CA LYS A 256 1.19 22.36 8.95
C LYS A 256 -0.04 23.05 9.50
N VAL A 257 -0.57 24.05 8.79
CA VAL A 257 -1.80 24.77 9.19
C VAL A 257 -3.01 23.82 9.23
N MET A 258 -3.09 22.88 8.28
CA MET A 258 -4.15 21.85 8.25
C MET A 258 -3.91 20.73 9.28
N ASN A 259 -2.84 20.81 10.07
CA ASN A 259 -2.48 19.82 11.10
C ASN A 259 -2.22 18.40 10.55
N LEU A 260 -1.77 18.31 9.32
CA LEU A 260 -1.48 17.04 8.62
C LEU A 260 -0.04 16.58 8.78
N ILE A 261 0.87 17.52 8.97
CA ILE A 261 2.29 17.30 9.32
C ILE A 261 2.67 18.15 10.54
N GLY A 262 3.76 17.78 11.19
CA GLY A 262 4.31 18.48 12.37
C GLY A 262 5.04 19.76 12.04
#